data_876c7b24668a9b0b5a060b1461ce6504
#
_entry.id   876c7b24668a9b0b5a060b1461ce6504
#
_cell.length_a   1.000
_cell.length_b   1.000
_cell.length_c   1.000
_cell.angle_alpha   90.00
_cell.angle_beta   90.00
_cell.angle_gamma   90.00
#
_symmetry.space_group_name_H-M   'P 1'
#
loop_
_entity.id
_entity.type
_entity.pdbx_description
1 polymer ?
#
loop_
_entity_poly.entity_id
_entity_poly.type
_entity_poly.pdbx_seq_one_letter_code
_entity_poly.pdbx_strand_id
1 'polypeptide(L)'
;MYNMIDVVTAGFALFAMLFGAGNLIFPPMLGYELGSNWGVAAIGFILTGVGIPLMGIIASANAGKDLDSFSNKVSPLFAKFYGIALILSIGPLLALPRTGATAYEVTFFHAGFTTSTFKYVYLIVYFLLALLFSLKSSEVVDRVGKILTPILLIVLFIILVKGVFFNSSTIAEKVYELPFKKGFVEGYQTMDALAAVVFSTVILNAIRGKTKLTEKQEFSYLLKVGLIAALGLTIVYAGLTYIGATFGGTELVAGAEKTDLLVKISINLLGKIGYLILAICVAGACLTTSIGLIVTVAEYFSGLMKVSYQKLVVITTIIGFVFAMFGVNKIVIISVPVLVFLYPISIALILLNFFRVKNANVFKGVVLVSGLVGLYEGISVTGIAMPEVFTNIYNSLPLVNLGLPWLVPALVVGIVCNFIKTEK
;
A
#
# COMPACT_ATOMS: atom_id res chain seq x y z
N MET A 1 2.49 -29.82 -12.50
CA MET A 1 2.70 -28.64 -13.36
C MET A 1 1.49 -27.72 -13.14
N TYR A 2 1.68 -26.46 -12.80
CA TYR A 2 0.55 -25.51 -12.67
C TYR A 2 0.01 -25.11 -14.05
N ASN A 3 -1.31 -24.90 -14.14
CA ASN A 3 -1.97 -24.48 -15.38
C ASN A 3 -1.87 -22.94 -15.53
N MET A 4 -1.91 -22.43 -16.76
CA MET A 4 -1.94 -20.99 -17.04
C MET A 4 -3.18 -20.32 -16.44
N ILE A 5 -4.31 -21.02 -16.38
CA ILE A 5 -5.53 -20.53 -15.72
C ILE A 5 -5.28 -20.28 -14.22
N ASP A 6 -4.53 -21.16 -13.53
CA ASP A 6 -4.18 -20.96 -12.13
C ASP A 6 -3.31 -19.71 -11.94
N VAL A 7 -2.39 -19.45 -12.86
CA VAL A 7 -1.52 -18.25 -12.85
C VAL A 7 -2.34 -16.99 -13.03
N VAL A 8 -3.25 -16.96 -14.00
CA VAL A 8 -4.12 -15.81 -14.28
C VAL A 8 -5.05 -15.53 -13.10
N THR A 9 -5.69 -16.60 -12.56
CA THR A 9 -6.57 -16.47 -11.40
C THR A 9 -5.82 -15.96 -10.17
N ALA A 10 -4.62 -16.48 -9.90
CA ALA A 10 -3.79 -16.02 -8.80
C ALA A 10 -3.28 -14.58 -9.02
N GLY A 11 -3.01 -14.19 -10.29
CA GLY A 11 -2.63 -12.81 -10.64
C GLY A 11 -3.73 -11.81 -10.36
N PHE A 12 -4.97 -12.11 -10.72
CA PHE A 12 -6.13 -11.29 -10.36
C PHE A 12 -6.42 -11.30 -8.86
N ALA A 13 -6.21 -12.42 -8.18
CA ALA A 13 -6.34 -12.49 -6.73
C ALA A 13 -5.30 -11.60 -6.04
N LEU A 14 -4.04 -11.65 -6.49
CA LEU A 14 -2.98 -10.76 -5.99
C LEU A 14 -3.28 -9.28 -6.27
N PHE A 15 -3.75 -8.96 -7.50
CA PHE A 15 -4.22 -7.61 -7.82
C PHE A 15 -5.26 -7.15 -6.80
N ALA A 16 -6.29 -7.98 -6.55
CA ALA A 16 -7.37 -7.66 -5.60
C ALA A 16 -6.87 -7.50 -4.16
N MET A 17 -5.88 -8.29 -3.74
CA MET A 17 -5.27 -8.18 -2.40
C MET A 17 -4.47 -6.89 -2.22
N LEU A 18 -3.76 -6.44 -3.26
CA LEU A 18 -3.00 -5.19 -3.25
C LEU A 18 -3.89 -3.98 -3.48
N PHE A 19 -5.00 -4.13 -4.23
CA PHE A 19 -5.87 -3.03 -4.60
C PHE A 19 -6.85 -2.65 -3.48
N GLY A 20 -6.42 -1.75 -2.61
CA GLY A 20 -7.19 -1.26 -1.47
C GLY A 20 -7.72 0.17 -1.65
N ALA A 21 -8.25 0.74 -0.57
CA ALA A 21 -8.81 2.10 -0.53
C ALA A 21 -7.83 3.18 -1.03
N GLY A 22 -6.56 3.09 -0.63
CA GLY A 22 -5.52 4.03 -1.03
C GLY A 22 -5.30 4.08 -2.54
N ASN A 23 -5.34 2.93 -3.17
CA ASN A 23 -5.09 2.73 -4.59
C ASN A 23 -6.13 3.41 -5.50
N LEU A 24 -7.29 3.72 -4.93
CA LEU A 24 -8.36 4.46 -5.61
C LEU A 24 -8.25 5.97 -5.46
N ILE A 25 -7.75 6.46 -4.31
CA ILE A 25 -7.80 7.89 -3.98
C ILE A 25 -6.49 8.64 -4.29
N PHE A 26 -5.34 7.97 -4.14
CA PHE A 26 -4.05 8.66 -4.33
C PHE A 26 -3.69 8.92 -5.80
N PRO A 27 -3.84 8.00 -6.76
CA PRO A 27 -3.50 8.29 -8.15
C PRO A 27 -4.28 9.45 -8.76
N PRO A 28 -5.63 9.53 -8.66
CA PRO A 28 -6.34 10.67 -9.22
C PRO A 28 -5.97 11.99 -8.51
N MET A 29 -5.74 11.98 -7.19
CA MET A 29 -5.33 13.17 -6.46
C MET A 29 -3.94 13.66 -6.89
N LEU A 30 -3.00 12.73 -7.10
CA LEU A 30 -1.68 13.03 -7.64
C LEU A 30 -1.76 13.71 -9.01
N GLY A 31 -2.59 13.19 -9.90
CA GLY A 31 -2.83 13.80 -11.22
C GLY A 31 -3.45 15.18 -11.11
N TYR A 32 -4.47 15.33 -10.25
CA TYR A 32 -5.12 16.61 -9.97
C TYR A 32 -4.14 17.68 -9.46
N GLU A 33 -3.28 17.32 -8.52
CA GLU A 33 -2.28 18.22 -7.94
C GLU A 33 -1.22 18.66 -8.95
N LEU A 34 -0.78 17.76 -9.86
CA LEU A 34 0.39 17.98 -10.72
C LEU A 34 0.04 18.37 -12.17
N GLY A 35 -1.22 18.24 -12.59
CA GLY A 35 -1.67 18.67 -13.91
C GLY A 35 -0.79 18.11 -15.04
N SER A 36 -0.18 19.00 -15.86
CA SER A 36 0.67 18.64 -17.00
C SER A 36 1.88 17.75 -16.64
N ASN A 37 2.31 17.74 -15.38
CA ASN A 37 3.41 16.89 -14.89
C ASN A 37 2.96 15.46 -14.47
N TRP A 38 1.70 15.10 -14.68
CA TRP A 38 1.11 13.83 -14.25
C TRP A 38 1.89 12.59 -14.70
N GLY A 39 2.42 12.59 -15.90
CA GLY A 39 3.12 11.43 -16.48
C GLY A 39 4.41 11.10 -15.72
N VAL A 40 5.21 12.11 -15.40
CA VAL A 40 6.46 11.94 -14.62
C VAL A 40 6.13 11.49 -13.19
N ALA A 41 5.07 12.05 -12.60
CA ALA A 41 4.61 11.67 -11.28
C ALA A 41 4.06 10.23 -11.27
N ALA A 42 3.31 9.83 -12.29
CA ALA A 42 2.80 8.47 -12.44
C ALA A 42 3.94 7.43 -12.49
N ILE A 43 5.05 7.73 -13.19
CA ILE A 43 6.23 6.85 -13.20
C ILE A 43 6.77 6.65 -11.78
N GLY A 44 6.96 7.73 -11.02
CA GLY A 44 7.39 7.65 -9.62
C GLY A 44 6.43 6.83 -8.76
N PHE A 45 5.13 7.08 -8.89
CA PHE A 45 4.08 6.38 -8.16
C PHE A 45 4.03 4.88 -8.49
N ILE A 46 4.10 4.52 -9.80
CA ILE A 46 4.09 3.13 -10.25
C ILE A 46 5.35 2.39 -9.78
N LEU A 47 6.49 3.06 -9.74
CA LEU A 47 7.72 2.43 -9.25
C LEU A 47 7.56 1.95 -7.80
N THR A 48 6.97 2.77 -6.93
CA THR A 48 6.76 2.43 -5.51
C THR A 48 5.49 1.66 -5.24
N GLY A 49 4.40 1.95 -5.94
CA GLY A 49 3.11 1.28 -5.76
C GLY A 49 2.96 -0.04 -6.54
N VAL A 50 3.85 -0.33 -7.50
CA VAL A 50 3.80 -1.57 -8.30
C VAL A 50 5.16 -2.26 -8.36
N GLY A 51 6.21 -1.56 -8.75
CA GLY A 51 7.54 -2.14 -8.95
C GLY A 51 8.13 -2.72 -7.67
N ILE A 52 8.18 -1.93 -6.61
CA ILE A 52 8.68 -2.38 -5.30
C ILE A 52 7.82 -3.50 -4.70
N PRO A 53 6.48 -3.46 -4.70
CA PRO A 53 5.64 -4.58 -4.29
C PRO A 53 5.93 -5.88 -5.04
N LEU A 54 6.06 -5.83 -6.37
CA LEU A 54 6.42 -7.00 -7.18
C LEU A 54 7.76 -7.59 -6.75
N MET A 55 8.78 -6.73 -6.55
CA MET A 55 10.08 -7.16 -6.03
C MET A 55 9.95 -7.73 -4.61
N GLY A 56 9.07 -7.16 -3.76
CA GLY A 56 8.80 -7.61 -2.41
C GLY A 56 8.25 -9.03 -2.35
N ILE A 57 7.33 -9.38 -3.25
CA ILE A 57 6.79 -10.75 -3.36
C ILE A 57 7.91 -11.75 -3.68
N ILE A 58 8.76 -11.42 -4.65
CA ILE A 58 9.88 -12.27 -5.04
C ILE A 58 10.93 -12.34 -3.93
N ALA A 59 11.24 -11.21 -3.30
CA ALA A 59 12.18 -11.11 -2.19
C ALA A 59 11.76 -11.97 -0.99
N SER A 60 10.46 -11.97 -0.65
CA SER A 60 9.93 -12.81 0.43
C SER A 60 10.07 -14.30 0.13
N ALA A 61 9.83 -14.71 -1.12
CA ALA A 61 10.05 -16.09 -1.54
C ALA A 61 11.52 -16.52 -1.42
N ASN A 62 12.45 -15.59 -1.66
CA ASN A 62 13.88 -15.83 -1.51
C ASN A 62 14.34 -15.82 -0.03
N ALA A 63 13.67 -15.05 0.82
CA ALA A 63 14.06 -14.87 2.22
C ALA A 63 13.68 -16.07 3.10
N GLY A 64 12.55 -16.71 2.85
CA GLY A 64 12.07 -17.84 3.65
C GLY A 64 10.55 -17.94 3.70
N LYS A 65 10.03 -18.59 4.78
CA LYS A 65 8.60 -18.93 4.90
C LYS A 65 7.79 -17.93 5.75
N ASP A 66 8.45 -17.08 6.50
CA ASP A 66 7.83 -16.18 7.46
C ASP A 66 8.41 -14.76 7.37
N LEU A 67 7.70 -13.82 7.98
CA LEU A 67 8.07 -12.40 8.01
C LEU A 67 9.40 -12.16 8.73
N ASP A 68 9.69 -12.93 9.76
CA ASP A 68 10.94 -12.79 10.52
C ASP A 68 12.15 -13.15 9.66
N SER A 69 12.05 -14.19 8.83
CA SER A 69 13.12 -14.61 7.89
C SER A 69 13.54 -13.50 6.95
N PHE A 70 12.60 -12.58 6.62
CA PHE A 70 12.85 -11.48 5.71
C PHE A 70 13.88 -10.47 6.24
N SER A 71 13.92 -10.26 7.55
CA SER A 71 14.79 -9.28 8.20
C SER A 71 15.76 -9.85 9.24
N ASN A 72 15.70 -11.16 9.50
CA ASN A 72 16.48 -11.83 10.56
C ASN A 72 18.01 -11.78 10.32
N LYS A 73 18.44 -11.59 9.06
CA LYS A 73 19.87 -11.40 8.74
C LYS A 73 20.46 -10.12 9.33
N VAL A 74 19.62 -9.12 9.67
CA VAL A 74 20.07 -7.92 10.43
C VAL A 74 20.35 -8.31 11.88
N SER A 75 19.32 -8.74 12.59
CA SER A 75 19.37 -9.42 13.90
C SER A 75 17.98 -9.96 14.26
N PRO A 76 17.88 -10.97 15.15
CA PRO A 76 16.57 -11.46 15.61
C PRO A 76 15.74 -10.39 16.33
N LEU A 77 16.39 -9.49 17.07
CA LEU A 77 15.71 -8.38 17.74
C LEU A 77 15.14 -7.38 16.74
N PHE A 78 15.93 -6.99 15.74
CA PHE A 78 15.48 -6.12 14.66
C PHE A 78 14.31 -6.73 13.90
N ALA A 79 14.35 -8.02 13.59
CA ALA A 79 13.27 -8.70 12.87
C ALA A 79 11.93 -8.59 13.60
N LYS A 80 11.94 -8.78 14.93
CA LYS A 80 10.73 -8.61 15.77
C LYS A 80 10.21 -7.16 15.73
N PHE A 81 11.08 -6.16 15.94
CA PHE A 81 10.69 -4.75 15.93
C PHE A 81 10.16 -4.32 14.56
N TYR A 82 10.87 -4.70 13.49
CA TYR A 82 10.45 -4.40 12.13
C TYR A 82 9.11 -5.07 11.78
N GLY A 83 8.96 -6.35 12.11
CA GLY A 83 7.72 -7.09 11.91
C GLY A 83 6.53 -6.46 12.66
N ILE A 84 6.73 -6.08 13.94
CA ILE A 84 5.71 -5.37 14.73
C ILE A 84 5.35 -4.03 14.07
N ALA A 85 6.35 -3.22 13.70
CA ALA A 85 6.13 -1.91 13.09
C ALA A 85 5.39 -2.04 11.75
N LEU A 86 5.78 -3.01 10.91
CA LEU A 86 5.13 -3.29 9.65
C LEU A 86 3.68 -3.74 9.83
N ILE A 87 3.42 -4.73 10.69
CA ILE A 87 2.07 -5.28 10.93
C ILE A 87 1.16 -4.25 11.58
N LEU A 88 1.65 -3.42 12.49
CA LEU A 88 0.86 -2.33 13.08
C LEU A 88 0.52 -1.25 12.04
N SER A 89 1.45 -0.95 11.12
CA SER A 89 1.25 0.06 10.06
C SER A 89 0.21 -0.41 9.04
N ILE A 90 0.32 -1.61 8.50
CA ILE A 90 -0.70 -2.14 7.56
C ILE A 90 -1.99 -2.55 8.27
N GLY A 91 -1.95 -2.77 9.57
CA GLY A 91 -3.09 -3.18 10.40
C GLY A 91 -3.75 -1.98 11.10
N PRO A 92 -3.85 -2.03 12.43
CA PRO A 92 -4.78 -1.21 13.20
C PRO A 92 -4.47 0.29 13.21
N LEU A 93 -3.25 0.72 12.87
CA LEU A 93 -2.88 2.13 13.01
C LEU A 93 -3.14 2.94 11.74
N LEU A 94 -2.90 2.40 10.53
CA LEU A 94 -2.94 3.19 9.29
C LEU A 94 -3.87 2.59 8.23
N ALA A 95 -3.61 1.38 7.70
CA ALA A 95 -4.38 0.87 6.57
C ALA A 95 -5.79 0.42 6.97
N LEU A 96 -5.95 -0.33 8.05
CA LEU A 96 -7.26 -0.81 8.51
C LEU A 96 -8.25 0.33 8.81
N PRO A 97 -7.91 1.37 9.60
CA PRO A 97 -8.84 2.46 9.85
C PRO A 97 -9.19 3.24 8.57
N ARG A 98 -8.23 3.37 7.65
CA ARG A 98 -8.45 4.05 6.37
C ARG A 98 -9.51 3.35 5.52
N THR A 99 -9.61 2.00 5.56
CA THR A 99 -10.66 1.29 4.81
C THR A 99 -12.06 1.68 5.27
N GLY A 100 -12.31 1.70 6.57
CA GLY A 100 -13.61 2.09 7.13
C GLY A 100 -13.95 3.56 6.86
N ALA A 101 -12.97 4.45 7.03
CA ALA A 101 -13.14 5.88 6.74
C ALA A 101 -13.44 6.13 5.25
N THR A 102 -12.68 5.52 4.34
CA THR A 102 -12.90 5.64 2.88
C THR A 102 -14.26 5.07 2.49
N ALA A 103 -14.64 3.91 3.03
CA ALA A 103 -15.95 3.31 2.76
C ALA A 103 -17.08 4.26 3.14
N TYR A 104 -17.02 4.90 4.32
CA TYR A 104 -17.99 5.90 4.75
C TYR A 104 -18.01 7.11 3.81
N GLU A 105 -16.85 7.70 3.56
CA GLU A 105 -16.75 8.93 2.76
C GLU A 105 -17.28 8.71 1.34
N VAL A 106 -16.86 7.64 0.67
CA VAL A 106 -17.29 7.37 -0.71
C VAL A 106 -18.78 7.00 -0.80
N THR A 107 -19.37 6.34 0.22
CA THR A 107 -20.76 5.88 0.13
C THR A 107 -21.76 6.90 0.65
N PHE A 108 -21.56 7.42 1.86
CA PHE A 108 -22.59 8.16 2.58
C PHE A 108 -22.29 9.65 2.74
N PHE A 109 -21.03 10.02 2.97
CA PHE A 109 -20.68 11.42 3.16
C PHE A 109 -21.09 12.27 1.93
N HIS A 110 -20.76 11.81 0.73
CA HIS A 110 -21.12 12.48 -0.52
C HIS A 110 -22.61 12.32 -0.91
N ALA A 111 -23.33 11.40 -0.28
CA ALA A 111 -24.77 11.30 -0.41
C ALA A 111 -25.55 12.26 0.53
N GLY A 112 -24.83 13.09 1.28
CA GLY A 112 -25.41 14.09 2.18
C GLY A 112 -25.52 13.68 3.65
N PHE A 113 -25.08 12.47 4.02
CA PHE A 113 -25.09 12.01 5.41
C PHE A 113 -23.82 12.47 6.15
N THR A 114 -23.69 13.76 6.41
CA THR A 114 -22.47 14.40 6.92
C THR A 114 -22.43 14.55 8.45
N THR A 115 -23.49 14.16 9.16
CA THR A 115 -23.53 14.30 10.62
C THR A 115 -22.55 13.35 11.31
N SER A 116 -21.87 13.83 12.35
CA SER A 116 -20.94 13.02 13.14
C SER A 116 -21.61 11.77 13.72
N THR A 117 -22.87 11.88 14.15
CA THR A 117 -23.64 10.75 14.67
C THR A 117 -23.78 9.65 13.62
N PHE A 118 -24.15 10.00 12.37
CA PHE A 118 -24.28 9.03 11.29
C PHE A 118 -22.95 8.37 10.96
N LYS A 119 -21.87 9.16 10.89
CA LYS A 119 -20.50 8.64 10.70
C LYS A 119 -20.15 7.58 11.74
N TYR A 120 -20.38 7.86 13.02
CA TYR A 120 -20.04 6.91 14.08
C TYR A 120 -20.90 5.64 14.03
N VAL A 121 -22.21 5.78 13.79
CA VAL A 121 -23.10 4.62 13.62
C VAL A 121 -22.66 3.75 12.45
N TYR A 122 -22.34 4.37 11.29
CA TYR A 122 -21.81 3.64 10.15
C TYR A 122 -20.52 2.88 10.48
N LEU A 123 -19.55 3.56 11.09
CA LEU A 123 -18.27 2.94 11.45
C LEU A 123 -18.45 1.80 12.46
N ILE A 124 -19.36 1.94 13.43
CA ILE A 124 -19.70 0.86 14.38
C ILE A 124 -20.21 -0.36 13.59
N VAL A 125 -21.20 -0.16 12.71
CA VAL A 125 -21.76 -1.26 11.91
C VAL A 125 -20.67 -1.89 11.02
N TYR A 126 -19.86 -1.08 10.33
CA TYR A 126 -18.78 -1.54 9.47
C TYR A 126 -17.77 -2.40 10.24
N PHE A 127 -17.26 -1.93 11.37
CA PHE A 127 -16.26 -2.65 12.16
C PHE A 127 -16.86 -3.84 12.92
N LEU A 128 -18.16 -3.83 13.27
CA LEU A 128 -18.86 -5.01 13.79
C LEU A 128 -18.96 -6.10 12.72
N LEU A 129 -19.27 -5.77 11.48
CA LEU A 129 -19.27 -6.72 10.38
C LEU A 129 -17.85 -7.27 10.15
N ALA A 130 -16.83 -6.40 10.11
CA ALA A 130 -15.45 -6.82 9.99
C ALA A 130 -15.03 -7.78 11.13
N LEU A 131 -15.41 -7.46 12.38
CA LEU A 131 -15.18 -8.30 13.56
C LEU A 131 -15.83 -9.69 13.40
N LEU A 132 -17.13 -9.72 13.11
CA LEU A 132 -17.89 -10.96 13.02
C LEU A 132 -17.32 -11.90 11.95
N PHE A 133 -16.93 -11.35 10.81
CA PHE A 133 -16.34 -12.15 9.73
C PHE A 133 -14.89 -12.56 10.02
N SER A 134 -14.13 -11.78 10.80
CA SER A 134 -12.77 -12.13 11.19
C SER A 134 -12.70 -13.19 12.30
N LEU A 135 -13.72 -13.29 13.15
CA LEU A 135 -13.80 -14.33 14.20
C LEU A 135 -14.06 -15.74 13.67
N LYS A 136 -14.72 -15.83 12.52
CA LYS A 136 -14.97 -17.10 11.83
C LYS A 136 -14.27 -17.01 10.48
N SER A 137 -13.28 -17.85 10.21
CA SER A 137 -12.69 -17.98 8.87
C SER A 137 -13.81 -18.32 7.89
N SER A 138 -14.39 -17.30 7.24
CA SER A 138 -15.66 -17.50 6.59
C SER A 138 -15.47 -17.57 5.08
N GLU A 139 -15.96 -18.67 4.50
CA GLU A 139 -16.22 -18.78 3.05
C GLU A 139 -17.04 -17.60 2.49
N VAL A 140 -17.78 -16.88 3.34
CA VAL A 140 -18.58 -15.71 2.97
C VAL A 140 -17.69 -14.58 2.48
N VAL A 141 -16.55 -14.30 3.15
CA VAL A 141 -15.61 -13.25 2.73
C VAL A 141 -15.01 -13.56 1.37
N ASP A 142 -14.62 -14.83 1.17
CA ASP A 142 -14.11 -15.29 -0.12
C ASP A 142 -15.17 -15.18 -1.22
N ARG A 143 -16.43 -15.47 -0.92
CA ARG A 143 -17.53 -15.35 -1.88
C ARG A 143 -17.83 -13.90 -2.22
N VAL A 144 -17.88 -13.03 -1.21
CA VAL A 144 -18.11 -11.58 -1.41
C VAL A 144 -16.99 -10.98 -2.23
N GLY A 145 -15.73 -11.26 -1.90
CA GLY A 145 -14.59 -10.82 -2.69
C GLY A 145 -14.60 -11.33 -4.13
N LYS A 146 -14.97 -12.60 -4.35
CA LYS A 146 -15.07 -13.19 -5.70
C LYS A 146 -16.13 -12.54 -6.59
N ILE A 147 -17.15 -11.92 -6.01
CA ILE A 147 -18.19 -11.20 -6.77
C ILE A 147 -17.88 -9.72 -6.90
N LEU A 148 -17.55 -9.06 -5.79
CA LEU A 148 -17.33 -7.61 -5.79
C LEU A 148 -16.07 -7.19 -6.53
N THR A 149 -15.00 -7.98 -6.47
CA THR A 149 -13.73 -7.61 -7.14
C THR A 149 -13.89 -7.55 -8.67
N PRO A 150 -14.47 -8.53 -9.36
CA PRO A 150 -14.74 -8.42 -10.79
C PRO A 150 -15.63 -7.24 -11.16
N ILE A 151 -16.67 -6.96 -10.36
CA ILE A 151 -17.56 -5.82 -10.61
C ILE A 151 -16.79 -4.49 -10.46
N LEU A 152 -15.99 -4.36 -9.40
CA LEU A 152 -15.12 -3.20 -9.19
C LEU A 152 -14.17 -3.00 -10.36
N LEU A 153 -13.53 -4.06 -10.84
CA LEU A 153 -12.62 -4.01 -11.99
C LEU A 153 -13.34 -3.57 -13.27
N ILE A 154 -14.56 -4.05 -13.51
CA ILE A 154 -15.38 -3.64 -14.67
C ILE A 154 -15.73 -2.15 -14.55
N VAL A 155 -16.16 -1.68 -13.39
CA VAL A 155 -16.50 -0.28 -13.16
C VAL A 155 -15.27 0.60 -13.34
N LEU A 156 -14.12 0.21 -12.77
CA LEU A 156 -12.86 0.93 -12.98
C LEU A 156 -12.44 0.96 -14.44
N PHE A 157 -12.57 -0.15 -15.15
CA PHE A 157 -12.29 -0.22 -16.59
C PHE A 157 -13.17 0.76 -17.38
N ILE A 158 -14.46 0.84 -17.06
CA ILE A 158 -15.38 1.80 -17.68
C ILE A 158 -14.96 3.25 -17.36
N ILE A 159 -14.57 3.54 -16.11
CA ILE A 159 -14.04 4.86 -15.72
C ILE A 159 -12.80 5.20 -16.54
N LEU A 160 -11.86 4.26 -16.65
CA LEU A 160 -10.63 4.46 -17.41
C LEU A 160 -10.90 4.70 -18.89
N VAL A 161 -11.72 3.86 -19.52
CA VAL A 161 -12.06 4.03 -20.95
C VAL A 161 -12.78 5.37 -21.19
N LYS A 162 -13.78 5.69 -20.37
CA LYS A 162 -14.50 6.97 -20.51
C LYS A 162 -13.61 8.17 -20.20
N GLY A 163 -12.80 8.10 -19.14
CA GLY A 163 -11.95 9.21 -18.72
C GLY A 163 -10.77 9.46 -19.67
N VAL A 164 -10.24 8.41 -20.31
CA VAL A 164 -9.10 8.56 -21.23
C VAL A 164 -9.55 8.91 -22.65
N PHE A 165 -10.61 8.29 -23.17
CA PHE A 165 -10.99 8.40 -24.57
C PHE A 165 -12.18 9.33 -24.85
N PHE A 166 -13.02 9.58 -23.86
CA PHE A 166 -14.25 10.35 -24.03
C PHE A 166 -14.36 11.60 -23.16
N ASN A 167 -13.32 11.89 -22.36
CA ASN A 167 -13.26 13.12 -21.59
C ASN A 167 -12.58 14.22 -22.42
N SER A 168 -13.31 15.30 -22.69
CA SER A 168 -12.81 16.44 -23.45
C SER A 168 -12.17 17.53 -22.59
N SER A 169 -12.01 17.29 -21.28
CA SER A 169 -11.40 18.26 -20.37
C SER A 169 -9.91 18.41 -20.66
N THR A 170 -9.44 19.65 -20.72
CA THR A 170 -8.01 19.97 -20.91
C THR A 170 -7.26 19.81 -19.59
N ILE A 171 -6.04 19.27 -19.68
CA ILE A 171 -5.16 19.19 -18.53
C ILE A 171 -4.67 20.60 -18.16
N ALA A 172 -4.82 20.97 -16.89
CA ALA A 172 -4.32 22.26 -16.41
C ALA A 172 -2.79 22.29 -16.43
N GLU A 173 -2.22 23.34 -16.96
CA GLU A 173 -0.79 23.59 -16.86
C GLU A 173 -0.45 23.94 -15.42
N LYS A 174 0.43 23.13 -14.81
CA LYS A 174 0.95 23.36 -13.45
C LYS A 174 2.45 23.19 -13.45
N VAL A 175 3.14 24.13 -12.82
CA VAL A 175 4.58 24.05 -12.62
C VAL A 175 4.84 23.34 -11.29
N TYR A 176 5.57 22.25 -11.34
CA TYR A 176 5.99 21.52 -10.15
C TYR A 176 7.46 21.09 -10.30
N GLU A 177 8.30 21.46 -9.34
CA GLU A 177 9.75 21.29 -9.47
C GLU A 177 10.20 19.81 -9.45
N LEU A 178 9.57 18.96 -8.64
CA LEU A 178 10.00 17.57 -8.40
C LEU A 178 8.82 16.58 -8.56
N PRO A 179 8.19 16.48 -9.75
CA PRO A 179 7.00 15.66 -9.93
C PRO A 179 7.28 14.16 -9.73
N PHE A 180 8.46 13.67 -10.12
CA PHE A 180 8.85 12.28 -9.86
C PHE A 180 8.93 11.98 -8.37
N LYS A 181 9.60 12.82 -7.58
CA LYS A 181 9.73 12.67 -6.12
C LYS A 181 8.35 12.65 -5.46
N LYS A 182 7.48 13.58 -5.86
CA LYS A 182 6.10 13.63 -5.33
C LYS A 182 5.37 12.32 -5.60
N GLY A 183 5.39 11.83 -6.84
CA GLY A 183 4.79 10.54 -7.20
C GLY A 183 5.41 9.37 -6.45
N PHE A 184 6.74 9.33 -6.36
CA PHE A 184 7.48 8.27 -5.67
C PHE A 184 7.10 8.16 -4.19
N VAL A 185 7.04 9.29 -3.47
CA VAL A 185 6.67 9.35 -2.06
C VAL A 185 5.17 9.12 -1.86
N GLU A 186 4.32 9.65 -2.75
CA GLU A 186 2.86 9.42 -2.67
C GLU A 186 2.51 7.94 -2.89
N GLY A 187 3.32 7.20 -3.67
CA GLY A 187 3.17 5.76 -3.81
C GLY A 187 3.37 4.98 -2.49
N TYR A 188 4.10 5.54 -1.49
CA TYR A 188 4.19 4.94 -0.16
C TYR A 188 2.81 4.84 0.53
N GLN A 189 1.92 5.77 0.22
CA GLN A 189 0.58 5.81 0.82
C GLN A 189 -0.31 4.63 0.44
N THR A 190 0.00 3.93 -0.66
CA THR A 190 -0.72 2.69 -0.99
C THR A 190 -0.44 1.57 0.01
N MET A 191 0.74 1.58 0.65
CA MET A 191 1.27 0.54 1.55
C MET A 191 1.47 -0.83 0.87
N ASP A 192 1.39 -0.88 -0.46
CA ASP A 192 1.46 -2.12 -1.24
C ASP A 192 2.80 -2.83 -1.07
N ALA A 193 3.92 -2.11 -0.96
CA ALA A 193 5.23 -2.72 -0.76
C ALA A 193 5.36 -3.40 0.61
N LEU A 194 4.78 -2.80 1.65
CA LEU A 194 4.73 -3.38 3.00
C LEU A 194 3.81 -4.61 3.02
N ALA A 195 2.63 -4.48 2.39
CA ALA A 195 1.65 -5.56 2.28
C ALA A 195 2.16 -6.74 1.43
N ALA A 196 2.91 -6.47 0.36
CA ALA A 196 3.44 -7.49 -0.53
C ALA A 196 4.38 -8.48 0.17
N VAL A 197 5.18 -8.01 1.13
CA VAL A 197 6.04 -8.86 1.96
C VAL A 197 5.21 -9.87 2.76
N VAL A 198 4.05 -9.44 3.27
CA VAL A 198 3.13 -10.30 4.06
C VAL A 198 2.29 -11.18 3.13
N PHE A 199 1.71 -10.63 2.08
CA PHE A 199 0.81 -11.37 1.18
C PHE A 199 1.50 -12.43 0.33
N SER A 200 2.81 -12.28 0.10
CA SER A 200 3.60 -13.30 -0.60
C SER A 200 3.52 -14.68 0.06
N THR A 201 3.50 -14.72 1.39
CA THR A 201 3.36 -15.97 2.15
C THR A 201 2.00 -16.62 1.94
N VAL A 202 0.93 -15.83 1.85
CA VAL A 202 -0.44 -16.31 1.58
C VAL A 202 -0.51 -16.98 0.20
N ILE A 203 0.05 -16.32 -0.83
CA ILE A 203 0.06 -16.86 -2.20
C ILE A 203 0.90 -18.13 -2.30
N LEU A 204 2.08 -18.15 -1.68
CA LEU A 204 2.94 -19.33 -1.64
C LEU A 204 2.25 -20.52 -0.96
N ASN A 205 1.60 -20.29 0.16
CA ASN A 205 0.88 -21.35 0.88
C ASN A 205 -0.31 -21.89 0.06
N ALA A 206 -1.03 -21.02 -0.65
CA ALA A 206 -2.15 -21.43 -1.50
C ALA A 206 -1.70 -22.35 -2.65
N ILE A 207 -0.54 -22.10 -3.28
CA ILE A 207 -0.05 -22.97 -4.35
C ILE A 207 0.62 -24.25 -3.81
N ARG A 208 1.35 -24.17 -2.70
CA ARG A 208 1.98 -25.33 -2.05
C ARG A 208 0.95 -26.33 -1.55
N GLY A 209 -0.22 -25.86 -1.11
CA GLY A 209 -1.35 -26.71 -0.73
C GLY A 209 -1.96 -27.50 -1.91
N LYS A 210 -1.78 -26.99 -3.15
CA LYS A 210 -2.33 -27.64 -4.36
C LYS A 210 -1.32 -28.50 -5.11
N THR A 211 -0.05 -28.10 -5.15
CA THR A 211 0.96 -28.73 -6.01
C THR A 211 2.35 -28.63 -5.37
N LYS A 212 3.07 -29.75 -5.37
CA LYS A 212 4.49 -29.72 -4.99
C LYS A 212 5.32 -29.13 -6.14
N LEU A 213 5.90 -27.96 -5.91
CA LEU A 213 6.75 -27.25 -6.86
C LEU A 213 8.21 -27.27 -6.37
N THR A 214 9.14 -27.26 -7.31
CA THR A 214 10.55 -26.97 -7.01
C THR A 214 10.72 -25.46 -6.78
N GLU A 215 11.79 -25.04 -6.10
CA GLU A 215 12.08 -23.61 -5.85
C GLU A 215 12.08 -22.77 -7.15
N LYS A 216 12.65 -23.34 -8.25
CA LYS A 216 12.65 -22.66 -9.56
C LYS A 216 11.24 -22.51 -10.14
N GLN A 217 10.37 -23.48 -9.92
CA GLN A 217 8.98 -23.42 -10.37
C GLN A 217 8.16 -22.46 -9.51
N GLU A 218 8.37 -22.41 -8.19
CA GLU A 218 7.76 -21.43 -7.29
C GLU A 218 8.13 -20.00 -7.69
N PHE A 219 9.41 -19.74 -7.94
CA PHE A 219 9.87 -18.44 -8.43
C PHE A 219 9.21 -18.05 -9.76
N SER A 220 9.20 -18.97 -10.74
CA SER A 220 8.56 -18.72 -12.04
C SER A 220 7.06 -18.47 -11.92
N TYR A 221 6.38 -19.19 -11.02
CA TYR A 221 4.97 -19.00 -10.74
C TYR A 221 4.70 -17.62 -10.15
N LEU A 222 5.42 -17.25 -9.07
CA LEU A 222 5.28 -15.95 -8.41
C LEU A 222 5.58 -14.78 -9.34
N LEU A 223 6.62 -14.92 -10.18
CA LEU A 223 6.95 -13.88 -11.17
C LEU A 223 5.81 -13.67 -12.16
N LYS A 224 5.21 -14.73 -12.69
CA LYS A 224 4.07 -14.63 -13.62
C LYS A 224 2.83 -14.04 -12.93
N VAL A 225 2.50 -14.53 -11.75
CA VAL A 225 1.39 -14.01 -10.93
C VAL A 225 1.59 -12.53 -10.62
N GLY A 226 2.79 -12.17 -10.17
CA GLY A 226 3.15 -10.80 -9.88
C GLY A 226 3.11 -9.87 -11.10
N LEU A 227 3.58 -10.35 -12.27
CA LEU A 227 3.53 -9.56 -13.51
C LEU A 227 2.10 -9.27 -13.97
N ILE A 228 1.16 -10.22 -13.81
CA ILE A 228 -0.25 -9.99 -14.14
C ILE A 228 -0.84 -8.92 -13.21
N ALA A 229 -0.61 -9.04 -11.90
CA ALA A 229 -1.08 -8.05 -10.94
C ALA A 229 -0.44 -6.68 -11.19
N ALA A 230 0.87 -6.64 -11.44
CA ALA A 230 1.62 -5.41 -11.72
C ALA A 230 1.11 -4.71 -12.99
N LEU A 231 0.83 -5.45 -14.06
CA LEU A 231 0.26 -4.89 -15.29
C LEU A 231 -1.12 -4.24 -15.03
N GLY A 232 -1.99 -4.94 -14.31
CA GLY A 232 -3.31 -4.41 -13.94
C GLY A 232 -3.21 -3.14 -13.09
N LEU A 233 -2.36 -3.16 -12.05
CA LEU A 233 -2.13 -1.99 -11.19
C LEU A 233 -1.53 -0.81 -11.97
N THR A 234 -0.57 -1.07 -12.87
CA THR A 234 0.05 -0.03 -13.70
C THR A 234 -0.98 0.67 -14.58
N ILE A 235 -1.85 -0.10 -15.26
CA ILE A 235 -2.91 0.46 -16.10
C ILE A 235 -3.87 1.32 -15.27
N VAL A 236 -4.29 0.82 -14.11
CA VAL A 236 -5.22 1.55 -13.24
C VAL A 236 -4.57 2.82 -12.68
N TYR A 237 -3.34 2.75 -12.17
CA TYR A 237 -2.68 3.91 -11.58
C TYR A 237 -2.34 4.98 -12.62
N ALA A 238 -1.80 4.60 -13.77
CA ALA A 238 -1.53 5.53 -14.85
C ALA A 238 -2.82 6.20 -15.35
N GLY A 239 -3.87 5.41 -15.57
CA GLY A 239 -5.15 5.92 -16.05
C GLY A 239 -5.86 6.82 -15.05
N LEU A 240 -5.90 6.45 -13.77
CA LEU A 240 -6.50 7.29 -12.73
C LEU A 240 -5.70 8.58 -12.51
N THR A 241 -4.36 8.53 -12.58
CA THR A 241 -3.52 9.73 -12.50
C THR A 241 -3.78 10.67 -13.68
N TYR A 242 -3.86 10.12 -14.90
CA TYR A 242 -4.23 10.89 -16.09
C TYR A 242 -5.61 11.54 -15.94
N ILE A 243 -6.63 10.77 -15.56
CA ILE A 243 -7.98 11.29 -15.35
C ILE A 243 -7.98 12.38 -14.28
N GLY A 244 -7.27 12.17 -13.16
CA GLY A 244 -7.12 13.21 -12.14
C GLY A 244 -6.54 14.52 -12.70
N ALA A 245 -5.55 14.44 -13.59
CA ALA A 245 -4.95 15.59 -14.24
C ALA A 245 -5.94 16.36 -15.13
N THR A 246 -6.87 15.67 -15.80
CA THR A 246 -7.93 16.33 -16.59
C THR A 246 -8.96 17.09 -15.73
N PHE A 247 -9.02 16.80 -14.44
CA PHE A 247 -9.82 17.55 -13.46
C PHE A 247 -9.03 18.67 -12.75
N GLY A 248 -7.75 18.85 -13.06
CA GLY A 248 -6.86 19.81 -12.41
C GLY A 248 -7.27 21.28 -12.53
N GLY A 249 -8.11 21.63 -13.52
CA GLY A 249 -8.74 22.95 -13.70
C GLY A 249 -10.05 23.12 -12.93
N THR A 250 -10.60 22.08 -12.29
CA THR A 250 -11.83 22.19 -11.53
C THR A 250 -11.53 22.61 -10.10
N GLU A 251 -12.27 23.58 -9.56
CA GLU A 251 -12.13 23.97 -8.16
C GLU A 251 -12.66 22.86 -7.24
N LEU A 252 -11.79 22.34 -6.38
CA LEU A 252 -12.19 21.60 -5.20
C LEU A 252 -12.37 22.61 -4.06
N VAL A 253 -13.41 22.43 -3.25
CA VAL A 253 -13.63 23.27 -2.07
C VAL A 253 -12.40 23.18 -1.15
N ALA A 254 -11.96 24.31 -0.63
CA ALA A 254 -10.84 24.32 0.31
C ALA A 254 -11.15 23.40 1.50
N GLY A 255 -10.24 22.48 1.81
CA GLY A 255 -10.44 21.44 2.82
C GLY A 255 -11.23 20.21 2.36
N ALA A 256 -11.44 20.05 1.04
CA ALA A 256 -12.08 18.86 0.49
C ALA A 256 -11.31 17.58 0.88
N GLU A 257 -12.06 16.51 1.16
CA GLU A 257 -11.48 15.20 1.43
C GLU A 257 -10.84 14.61 0.15
N LYS A 258 -9.80 13.81 0.31
CA LYS A 258 -9.14 13.16 -0.86
C LYS A 258 -10.11 12.27 -1.67
N THR A 259 -11.17 11.81 -1.06
CA THR A 259 -12.26 11.04 -1.69
C THR A 259 -13.18 11.88 -2.57
N ASP A 260 -13.25 13.22 -2.35
CA ASP A 260 -14.12 14.13 -3.12
C ASP A 260 -13.83 14.09 -4.62
N LEU A 261 -12.56 14.05 -4.97
CA LEU A 261 -12.13 13.99 -6.36
C LEU A 261 -12.59 12.69 -7.04
N LEU A 262 -12.43 11.54 -6.37
CA LEU A 262 -12.87 10.26 -6.89
C LEU A 262 -14.38 10.24 -7.15
N VAL A 263 -15.15 10.81 -6.23
CA VAL A 263 -16.61 10.92 -6.37
C VAL A 263 -17.01 11.86 -7.51
N LYS A 264 -16.37 13.04 -7.62
CA LYS A 264 -16.59 13.97 -8.74
C LYS A 264 -16.29 13.32 -10.08
N ILE A 265 -15.15 12.65 -10.22
CA ILE A 265 -14.78 11.90 -11.43
C ILE A 265 -15.86 10.86 -11.75
N SER A 266 -16.28 10.10 -10.76
CA SER A 266 -17.25 9.02 -10.95
C SER A 266 -18.62 9.54 -11.39
N ILE A 267 -19.11 10.60 -10.77
CA ILE A 267 -20.39 11.23 -11.14
C ILE A 267 -20.31 11.84 -12.55
N ASN A 268 -19.21 12.50 -12.87
CA ASN A 268 -19.02 13.13 -14.18
C ASN A 268 -18.98 12.08 -15.31
N LEU A 269 -18.22 11.00 -15.12
CA LEU A 269 -18.00 9.99 -16.14
C LEU A 269 -19.14 8.95 -16.23
N LEU A 270 -19.69 8.55 -15.09
CA LEU A 270 -20.66 7.45 -15.02
C LEU A 270 -22.08 7.89 -14.67
N GLY A 271 -22.26 9.14 -14.26
CA GLY A 271 -23.52 9.63 -13.71
C GLY A 271 -23.82 9.06 -12.31
N LYS A 272 -24.98 9.41 -11.74
CA LYS A 272 -25.36 9.04 -10.37
C LYS A 272 -25.45 7.52 -10.15
N ILE A 273 -25.97 6.77 -11.13
CA ILE A 273 -26.13 5.33 -11.02
C ILE A 273 -24.75 4.63 -11.01
N GLY A 274 -23.85 5.03 -11.93
CA GLY A 274 -22.51 4.47 -11.97
C GLY A 274 -21.70 4.79 -10.73
N TYR A 275 -21.85 6.01 -10.18
CA TYR A 275 -21.27 6.36 -8.88
C TYR A 275 -21.79 5.44 -7.76
N LEU A 276 -23.10 5.18 -7.69
CA LEU A 276 -23.67 4.31 -6.66
C LEU A 276 -23.10 2.88 -6.73
N ILE A 277 -22.97 2.35 -7.94
CA ILE A 277 -22.35 1.03 -8.15
C ILE A 277 -20.90 1.03 -7.66
N LEU A 278 -20.10 2.05 -8.05
CA LEU A 278 -18.74 2.20 -7.58
C LEU A 278 -18.67 2.28 -6.04
N ALA A 279 -19.53 3.09 -5.41
CA ALA A 279 -19.57 3.28 -3.98
C ALA A 279 -19.82 1.95 -3.23
N ILE A 280 -20.77 1.15 -3.69
CA ILE A 280 -21.06 -0.19 -3.13
C ILE A 280 -19.85 -1.12 -3.31
N CYS A 281 -19.22 -1.12 -4.49
CA CYS A 281 -18.04 -1.94 -4.75
C CYS A 281 -16.86 -1.53 -3.88
N VAL A 282 -16.62 -0.22 -3.71
CA VAL A 282 -15.55 0.30 -2.84
C VAL A 282 -15.81 -0.07 -1.39
N ALA A 283 -17.03 0.07 -0.89
CA ALA A 283 -17.37 -0.31 0.48
C ALA A 283 -17.15 -1.82 0.73
N GLY A 284 -17.56 -2.66 -0.22
CA GLY A 284 -17.35 -4.10 -0.15
C GLY A 284 -15.86 -4.49 -0.23
N ALA A 285 -15.10 -3.88 -1.14
CA ALA A 285 -13.66 -4.10 -1.25
C ALA A 285 -12.93 -3.64 0.02
N CYS A 286 -13.29 -2.49 0.58
CA CYS A 286 -12.76 -2.02 1.85
C CYS A 286 -13.07 -2.98 2.99
N LEU A 287 -14.29 -3.52 3.06
CA LEU A 287 -14.68 -4.48 4.10
C LEU A 287 -13.88 -5.78 4.00
N THR A 288 -13.74 -6.35 2.81
CA THR A 288 -12.94 -7.58 2.61
C THR A 288 -11.46 -7.36 2.95
N THR A 289 -10.89 -6.20 2.58
CA THR A 289 -9.53 -5.80 2.97
C THR A 289 -9.41 -5.67 4.50
N SER A 290 -10.38 -5.03 5.18
CA SER A 290 -10.39 -4.92 6.63
C SER A 290 -10.34 -6.28 7.32
N ILE A 291 -11.14 -7.23 6.84
CA ILE A 291 -11.17 -8.58 7.41
C ILE A 291 -9.81 -9.26 7.22
N GLY A 292 -9.23 -9.19 6.03
CA GLY A 292 -7.90 -9.73 5.75
C GLY A 292 -6.82 -9.13 6.65
N LEU A 293 -6.84 -7.82 6.86
CA LEU A 293 -5.89 -7.12 7.74
C LEU A 293 -6.07 -7.50 9.21
N ILE A 294 -7.31 -7.58 9.71
CA ILE A 294 -7.59 -8.00 11.09
C ILE A 294 -7.09 -9.43 11.33
N VAL A 295 -7.37 -10.34 10.41
CA VAL A 295 -6.91 -11.75 10.48
C VAL A 295 -5.38 -11.79 10.49
N THR A 296 -4.72 -11.10 9.56
CA THR A 296 -3.25 -11.05 9.46
C THR A 296 -2.60 -10.55 10.75
N VAL A 297 -3.12 -9.45 11.32
CA VAL A 297 -2.63 -8.89 12.58
C VAL A 297 -2.83 -9.88 13.73
N ALA A 298 -4.01 -10.48 13.83
CA ALA A 298 -4.33 -11.42 14.90
C ALA A 298 -3.49 -12.70 14.81
N GLU A 299 -3.24 -13.23 13.61
CA GLU A 299 -2.37 -14.39 13.40
C GLU A 299 -0.93 -14.09 13.77
N TYR A 300 -0.38 -12.95 13.32
CA TYR A 300 0.99 -12.56 13.64
C TYR A 300 1.20 -12.42 15.16
N PHE A 301 0.35 -11.64 15.82
CA PHE A 301 0.51 -11.40 17.26
C PHE A 301 0.15 -12.62 18.12
N SER A 302 -0.75 -13.52 17.67
CA SER A 302 -1.00 -14.77 18.39
C SER A 302 0.20 -15.70 18.39
N GLY A 303 0.99 -15.69 17.31
CA GLY A 303 2.27 -16.41 17.23
C GLY A 303 3.39 -15.77 18.07
N LEU A 304 3.36 -14.42 18.20
CA LEU A 304 4.40 -13.68 18.93
C LEU A 304 4.11 -13.59 20.44
N MET A 305 2.85 -13.48 20.83
CA MET A 305 2.38 -13.24 22.19
C MET A 305 1.50 -14.41 22.64
N LYS A 306 1.50 -14.75 23.94
CA LYS A 306 0.60 -15.77 24.51
C LYS A 306 -0.85 -15.23 24.68
N VAL A 307 -1.41 -14.65 23.63
CA VAL A 307 -2.76 -14.08 23.61
C VAL A 307 -3.60 -14.81 22.58
N SER A 308 -4.85 -15.14 22.92
CA SER A 308 -5.72 -15.87 22.01
C SER A 308 -6.06 -15.05 20.76
N TYR A 309 -6.19 -15.71 19.62
CA TYR A 309 -6.57 -15.12 18.34
C TYR A 309 -7.82 -14.23 18.45
N GLN A 310 -8.88 -14.73 19.11
CA GLN A 310 -10.13 -14.00 19.25
C GLN A 310 -9.98 -12.66 20.00
N LYS A 311 -9.16 -12.64 21.06
CA LYS A 311 -8.87 -11.40 21.80
C LYS A 311 -8.13 -10.39 20.91
N LEU A 312 -7.17 -10.87 20.12
CA LEU A 312 -6.41 -10.02 19.18
C LEU A 312 -7.29 -9.48 18.06
N VAL A 313 -8.21 -10.27 17.52
CA VAL A 313 -9.21 -9.81 16.55
C VAL A 313 -10.04 -8.66 17.14
N VAL A 314 -10.55 -8.80 18.37
CA VAL A 314 -11.32 -7.74 19.04
C VAL A 314 -10.49 -6.48 19.26
N ILE A 315 -9.27 -6.63 19.82
CA ILE A 315 -8.37 -5.49 20.08
C ILE A 315 -8.04 -4.74 18.78
N THR A 316 -7.65 -5.47 17.74
CA THR A 316 -7.31 -4.89 16.43
C THR A 316 -8.49 -4.13 15.84
N THR A 317 -9.68 -4.69 15.94
CA THR A 317 -10.90 -4.07 15.42
C THR A 317 -11.25 -2.79 16.18
N ILE A 318 -11.14 -2.80 17.52
CA ILE A 318 -11.41 -1.60 18.34
C ILE A 318 -10.40 -0.49 18.02
N ILE A 319 -9.11 -0.80 17.92
CA ILE A 319 -8.09 0.20 17.57
C ILE A 319 -8.38 0.76 16.18
N GLY A 320 -8.64 -0.10 15.18
CA GLY A 320 -8.99 0.32 13.82
C GLY A 320 -10.22 1.23 13.78
N PHE A 321 -11.28 0.90 14.54
CA PHE A 321 -12.46 1.73 14.67
C PHE A 321 -12.15 3.13 15.25
N VAL A 322 -11.40 3.19 16.34
CA VAL A 322 -11.03 4.47 16.98
C VAL A 322 -10.24 5.37 16.03
N PHE A 323 -9.27 4.81 15.31
CA PHE A 323 -8.50 5.58 14.34
C PHE A 323 -9.35 5.96 13.10
N ALA A 324 -10.31 5.14 12.67
CA ALA A 324 -11.21 5.45 11.56
C ALA A 324 -12.09 6.69 11.83
N MET A 325 -12.40 6.98 13.09
CA MET A 325 -13.15 8.18 13.47
C MET A 325 -12.47 9.49 13.06
N PHE A 326 -11.14 9.49 12.87
CA PHE A 326 -10.41 10.68 12.44
C PHE A 326 -10.69 11.07 10.97
N GLY A 327 -11.17 10.14 10.13
CA GLY A 327 -11.37 10.35 8.68
C GLY A 327 -10.09 10.18 7.87
N VAL A 328 -10.26 10.07 6.55
CA VAL A 328 -9.15 9.69 5.63
C VAL A 328 -8.02 10.71 5.67
N ASN A 329 -8.30 12.00 5.59
CA ASN A 329 -7.27 13.04 5.55
C ASN A 329 -6.36 13.02 6.79
N LYS A 330 -6.92 12.91 7.99
CA LYS A 330 -6.13 12.86 9.23
C LYS A 330 -5.32 11.58 9.33
N ILE A 331 -5.89 10.43 8.93
CA ILE A 331 -5.16 9.16 8.89
C ILE A 331 -3.96 9.27 7.94
N VAL A 332 -4.14 9.89 6.77
CA VAL A 332 -3.05 10.10 5.81
C VAL A 332 -1.95 10.99 6.40
N ILE A 333 -2.31 12.11 7.05
CA ILE A 333 -1.33 13.00 7.70
C ILE A 333 -0.51 12.24 8.76
N ILE A 334 -1.15 11.42 9.58
CA ILE A 334 -0.48 10.60 10.61
C ILE A 334 0.41 9.52 9.96
N SER A 335 -0.03 8.98 8.82
CA SER A 335 0.71 7.89 8.16
C SER A 335 1.99 8.35 7.46
N VAL A 336 2.05 9.59 6.97
CA VAL A 336 3.21 10.11 6.21
C VAL A 336 4.53 9.93 6.96
N PRO A 337 4.71 10.42 8.20
CA PRO A 337 5.98 10.28 8.93
C PRO A 337 6.39 8.82 9.14
N VAL A 338 5.42 7.97 9.47
CA VAL A 338 5.66 6.55 9.72
C VAL A 338 6.09 5.82 8.44
N LEU A 339 5.41 6.09 7.33
CA LEU A 339 5.72 5.46 6.05
C LEU A 339 7.05 5.94 5.48
N VAL A 340 7.32 7.25 5.55
CA VAL A 340 8.59 7.83 5.10
C VAL A 340 9.78 7.26 5.88
N PHE A 341 9.60 6.94 7.17
CA PHE A 341 10.59 6.22 7.97
C PHE A 341 10.75 4.75 7.56
N LEU A 342 9.63 4.01 7.41
CA LEU A 342 9.66 2.56 7.19
C LEU A 342 10.05 2.17 5.76
N TYR A 343 9.70 2.97 4.75
CA TYR A 343 9.91 2.59 3.36
C TYR A 343 11.38 2.46 2.94
N PRO A 344 12.30 3.36 3.31
CA PRO A 344 13.73 3.17 3.05
C PRO A 344 14.26 1.82 3.57
N ILE A 345 13.89 1.45 4.80
CA ILE A 345 14.25 0.18 5.41
C ILE A 345 13.64 -1.00 4.64
N SER A 346 12.35 -0.90 4.33
CA SER A 346 11.62 -1.97 3.64
C SER A 346 12.13 -2.18 2.22
N ILE A 347 12.38 -1.11 1.47
CA ILE A 347 12.94 -1.18 0.11
C ILE A 347 14.35 -1.77 0.16
N ALA A 348 15.18 -1.35 1.10
CA ALA A 348 16.52 -1.91 1.29
C ALA A 348 16.47 -3.43 1.56
N LEU A 349 15.61 -3.88 2.46
CA LEU A 349 15.40 -5.31 2.73
C LEU A 349 14.85 -6.05 1.51
N ILE A 350 13.91 -5.45 0.76
CA ILE A 350 13.38 -6.01 -0.49
C ILE A 350 14.53 -6.22 -1.49
N LEU A 351 15.35 -5.19 -1.74
CA LEU A 351 16.46 -5.27 -2.68
C LEU A 351 17.48 -6.34 -2.26
N LEU A 352 17.89 -6.36 -0.99
CA LEU A 352 18.88 -7.32 -0.48
C LEU A 352 18.40 -8.77 -0.63
N ASN A 353 17.12 -9.06 -0.34
CA ASN A 353 16.55 -10.39 -0.49
C ASN A 353 16.24 -10.73 -1.95
N PHE A 354 15.83 -9.77 -2.75
CA PHE A 354 15.61 -9.95 -4.19
C PHE A 354 16.91 -10.40 -4.89
N PHE A 355 18.03 -9.72 -4.61
CA PHE A 355 19.36 -10.08 -5.12
C PHE A 355 20.04 -11.22 -4.36
N ARG A 356 19.35 -11.85 -3.41
CA ARG A 356 19.84 -13.00 -2.62
C ARG A 356 21.17 -12.75 -1.92
N VAL A 357 21.37 -11.54 -1.40
CA VAL A 357 22.56 -11.20 -0.62
C VAL A 357 22.67 -12.11 0.60
N LYS A 358 23.86 -12.70 0.82
CA LYS A 358 24.10 -13.68 1.91
C LYS A 358 24.76 -13.07 3.14
N ASN A 359 25.60 -12.04 2.94
CA ASN A 359 26.42 -11.46 4.01
C ASN A 359 25.55 -10.64 4.98
N ALA A 360 25.50 -11.07 6.25
CA ALA A 360 24.73 -10.40 7.30
C ALA A 360 25.22 -8.96 7.59
N ASN A 361 26.54 -8.71 7.45
CA ASN A 361 27.09 -7.36 7.68
C ASN A 361 26.58 -6.36 6.65
N VAL A 362 26.34 -6.81 5.39
CA VAL A 362 25.71 -5.98 4.36
C VAL A 362 24.28 -5.62 4.78
N PHE A 363 23.49 -6.59 5.29
CA PHE A 363 22.14 -6.32 5.80
C PHE A 363 22.16 -5.28 6.92
N LYS A 364 23.07 -5.45 7.91
CA LYS A 364 23.19 -4.52 9.06
C LYS A 364 23.54 -3.11 8.59
N GLY A 365 24.58 -2.97 7.77
CA GLY A 365 25.04 -1.65 7.29
C GLY A 365 24.02 -0.94 6.44
N VAL A 366 23.43 -1.62 5.44
CA VAL A 366 22.44 -1.05 4.53
C VAL A 366 21.18 -0.62 5.28
N VAL A 367 20.66 -1.47 6.17
CA VAL A 367 19.46 -1.18 6.96
C VAL A 367 19.70 -0.03 7.95
N LEU A 368 20.89 0.02 8.58
CA LEU A 368 21.25 1.12 9.49
C LEU A 368 21.21 2.47 8.77
N VAL A 369 21.88 2.57 7.62
CA VAL A 369 21.91 3.81 6.84
C VAL A 369 20.53 4.20 6.34
N SER A 370 19.78 3.24 5.78
CA SER A 370 18.41 3.49 5.31
C SER A 370 17.50 3.93 6.46
N GLY A 371 17.67 3.34 7.64
CA GLY A 371 16.92 3.70 8.85
C GLY A 371 17.26 5.09 9.37
N LEU A 372 18.54 5.48 9.39
CA LEU A 372 18.97 6.82 9.83
C LEU A 372 18.44 7.92 8.91
N VAL A 373 18.55 7.73 7.59
CA VAL A 373 18.02 8.69 6.62
C VAL A 373 16.49 8.74 6.69
N GLY A 374 15.81 7.58 6.75
CA GLY A 374 14.35 7.52 6.90
C GLY A 374 13.86 8.15 8.21
N LEU A 375 14.61 8.00 9.30
CA LEU A 375 14.29 8.66 10.59
C LEU A 375 14.35 10.18 10.46
N TYR A 376 15.41 10.71 9.83
CA TYR A 376 15.50 12.13 9.56
C TYR A 376 14.31 12.62 8.73
N GLU A 377 14.01 11.94 7.62
CA GLU A 377 12.87 12.29 6.75
C GLU A 377 11.55 12.23 7.52
N GLY A 378 11.31 11.15 8.27
CA GLY A 378 10.10 10.95 9.06
C GLY A 378 9.88 12.06 10.10
N ILE A 379 10.95 12.54 10.76
CA ILE A 379 10.85 13.66 11.70
C ILE A 379 10.63 14.98 10.93
N SER A 380 11.38 15.20 9.83
CA SER A 380 11.29 16.45 9.06
C SER A 380 9.88 16.71 8.52
N VAL A 381 9.16 15.68 8.06
CA VAL A 381 7.80 15.85 7.52
C VAL A 381 6.75 16.16 8.61
N THR A 382 7.08 16.02 9.90
CA THR A 382 6.20 16.46 11.00
C THR A 382 6.25 17.98 11.25
N GLY A 383 7.16 18.69 10.59
CA GLY A 383 7.39 20.13 10.82
C GLY A 383 8.28 20.45 12.02
N ILE A 384 8.84 19.45 12.70
CA ILE A 384 9.83 19.66 13.76
C ILE A 384 11.12 20.21 13.15
N ALA A 385 11.58 21.36 13.65
CA ALA A 385 12.81 21.96 13.19
C ALA A 385 14.02 21.06 13.51
N MET A 386 14.75 20.68 12.47
CA MET A 386 15.97 19.89 12.62
C MET A 386 17.20 20.82 12.70
N PRO A 387 18.24 20.47 13.47
CA PRO A 387 19.49 21.22 13.47
C PRO A 387 20.05 21.38 12.07
N GLU A 388 20.58 22.57 11.74
CA GLU A 388 21.09 22.93 10.41
C GLU A 388 22.14 21.93 9.89
N VAL A 389 22.97 21.40 10.78
CA VAL A 389 23.99 20.40 10.42
C VAL A 389 23.35 19.17 9.76
N PHE A 390 22.29 18.62 10.33
CA PHE A 390 21.59 17.46 9.76
C PHE A 390 20.87 17.82 8.45
N THR A 391 20.29 19.01 8.38
CA THR A 391 19.62 19.50 7.16
C THR A 391 20.62 19.67 6.01
N ASN A 392 21.79 20.23 6.27
CA ASN A 392 22.85 20.40 5.28
C ASN A 392 23.40 19.05 4.80
N ILE A 393 23.65 18.12 5.73
CA ILE A 393 24.06 16.74 5.37
C ILE A 393 22.99 16.08 4.49
N TYR A 394 21.72 16.13 4.89
CA TYR A 394 20.63 15.52 4.14
C TYR A 394 20.51 16.11 2.73
N ASN A 395 20.55 17.44 2.58
CA ASN A 395 20.46 18.13 1.29
C ASN A 395 21.64 17.85 0.37
N SER A 396 22.81 17.46 0.93
CA SER A 396 23.99 17.07 0.15
C SER A 396 23.95 15.61 -0.33
N LEU A 397 22.98 14.80 0.15
CA LEU A 397 22.88 13.41 -0.24
C LEU A 397 22.50 13.28 -1.73
N PRO A 398 23.13 12.35 -2.46
CA PRO A 398 22.73 12.06 -3.83
C PRO A 398 21.27 11.59 -3.89
N LEU A 399 20.59 11.87 -5.01
CA LEU A 399 19.23 11.44 -5.31
C LEU A 399 18.14 11.98 -4.36
N VAL A 400 18.44 13.00 -3.54
CA VAL A 400 17.45 13.65 -2.66
C VAL A 400 16.27 14.21 -3.47
N ASN A 401 16.54 14.71 -4.68
CA ASN A 401 15.52 15.23 -5.60
C ASN A 401 14.67 14.14 -6.26
N LEU A 402 15.08 12.88 -6.16
CA LEU A 402 14.30 11.73 -6.61
C LEU A 402 13.55 11.02 -5.47
N GLY A 403 13.72 11.48 -4.21
CA GLY A 403 13.14 10.82 -3.04
C GLY A 403 13.88 9.56 -2.60
N LEU A 404 15.15 9.41 -2.99
CA LEU A 404 16.01 8.27 -2.71
C LEU A 404 17.34 8.67 -2.04
N PRO A 405 17.35 9.58 -1.05
CA PRO A 405 18.61 10.07 -0.46
C PRO A 405 19.39 8.97 0.25
N TRP A 406 18.71 7.95 0.75
CA TRP A 406 19.29 6.82 1.44
C TRP A 406 20.00 5.81 0.52
N LEU A 407 19.65 5.77 -0.79
CA LEU A 407 20.04 4.66 -1.69
C LEU A 407 21.56 4.63 -1.93
N VAL A 408 22.17 5.76 -2.30
CA VAL A 408 23.62 5.81 -2.61
C VAL A 408 24.45 5.57 -1.34
N PRO A 409 24.22 6.23 -0.20
CA PRO A 409 24.93 5.93 1.04
C PRO A 409 24.78 4.47 1.47
N ALA A 410 23.58 3.88 1.33
CA ALA A 410 23.33 2.48 1.65
C ALA A 410 24.10 1.53 0.74
N LEU A 411 24.19 1.82 -0.57
CA LEU A 411 24.99 1.05 -1.52
C LEU A 411 26.49 1.12 -1.18
N VAL A 412 27.01 2.31 -0.88
CA VAL A 412 28.43 2.48 -0.49
C VAL A 412 28.73 1.65 0.76
N VAL A 413 27.92 1.80 1.81
CA VAL A 413 28.09 1.03 3.05
C VAL A 413 27.91 -0.48 2.81
N GLY A 414 26.98 -0.86 1.94
CA GLY A 414 26.78 -2.26 1.56
C GLY A 414 28.03 -2.87 0.91
N ILE A 415 28.67 -2.13 0.00
CA ILE A 415 29.93 -2.55 -0.64
C ILE A 415 31.04 -2.69 0.41
N VAL A 416 31.23 -1.70 1.28
CA VAL A 416 32.24 -1.74 2.34
C VAL A 416 32.00 -2.93 3.27
N CYS A 417 30.76 -3.12 3.74
CA CYS A 417 30.40 -4.23 4.62
C CYS A 417 30.57 -5.62 3.97
N ASN A 418 30.54 -5.69 2.64
CA ASN A 418 30.76 -6.96 1.95
C ASN A 418 32.20 -7.49 2.07
N PHE A 419 33.15 -6.60 2.28
CA PHE A 419 34.56 -6.98 2.53
C PHE A 419 34.83 -7.35 3.99
N ILE A 420 33.91 -7.03 4.90
CA ILE A 420 34.01 -7.43 6.30
C ILE A 420 33.58 -8.89 6.42
N LYS A 421 34.53 -9.77 6.80
CA LYS A 421 34.21 -11.18 7.03
C LYS A 421 33.19 -11.32 8.14
N THR A 422 32.13 -12.06 7.90
CA THR A 422 31.24 -12.52 8.98
C THR A 422 32.02 -13.53 9.83
N GLU A 423 32.28 -13.21 11.08
CA GLU A 423 32.67 -14.24 12.05
C GLU A 423 31.55 -15.29 12.07
N LYS A 424 31.94 -16.56 11.89
CA LYS A 424 31.02 -17.71 11.85
C LYS A 424 30.45 -18.00 13.22
#